data_5eb24e35715d6c2e6fcea4ace273ff06
#
_entry.id   5eb24e35715d6c2e6fcea4ace273ff06
#
_cell.length_a   1.000
_cell.length_b   1.000
_cell.length_c   1.000
_cell.angle_alpha   90.00
_cell.angle_beta   90.00
_cell.angle_gamma   90.00
#
_symmetry.space_group_name_H-M   'P 1'
#
loop_
_entity.id
_entity.type
_entity.pdbx_description
1 polymer ?
#
loop_
_entity_poly.entity_id
_entity_poly.type
_entity_poly.pdbx_seq_one_letter_code
_entity_poly.pdbx_strand_id
1 'polypeptide(L)'
;MKFYSKLSLFLTLVLVLVLAFSTVSFALELDRDKTLVVSGAMWGPPSTWNILIPNCTPGTGGLVYEPMFSYNPVKDEYTPWLAKSGEWVSDDEYVLNLRENINWHDGEEFNAEDVVFTYELAKENDVFYSPIWNWMESVKAEDNYTVRFTFSEPHYAEWNAELYERYIIPEHIWSEIPSDQLITNAMKDPVGTGPYTAKEAGQDRMVWERNDDWWGNDVFGQPTPKYLVDLVNQSNNIVMGMLMKGELDLSNNFIPGVQRVKKQFGLKTWYEEEPYMLSWNTALMYMNTTREPMDDTQFRRAMAFMVNKDNIVNKVYGGLVKPSNPTGLFGEGWESYLDEEVVEDYGFEYNPTKAKGLLIDAGYVDEDGDGWREMPNGDPLELKIMVPSGWTDWMSAVRSISADAEEIGIKITPDFPDSSLFDNRRFNKNFDMMIGVFQTTLSSTPFDYWNGVANSSIHGEQITNGNWGAYDNPELFKKIDQFNMIKDEEEKQELASEIQKTLLIDMPSVPLWHNGLWAQQTTQYWTNWPNENDPYGVPVSWGNAYQLGMIETLINIEPAK
;
A
#
# COMPACT_ATOMS: atom_id res chain seq x y z
N MET A 1 -3.46 -22.66 65.08
CA MET A 1 -2.76 -21.43 64.67
C MET A 1 -1.39 -21.63 63.97
N LYS A 2 -0.56 -22.61 64.36
CA LYS A 2 0.76 -22.85 63.73
C LYS A 2 0.73 -23.48 62.32
N PHE A 3 -0.39 -24.08 61.92
CA PHE A 3 -0.50 -24.74 60.60
C PHE A 3 -0.85 -23.73 59.48
N TYR A 4 -1.69 -22.76 59.79
CA TYR A 4 -2.07 -21.70 58.82
C TYR A 4 -0.92 -20.71 58.54
N SER A 5 -0.01 -20.46 59.47
CA SER A 5 1.14 -19.57 59.25
C SER A 5 2.19 -20.20 58.32
N LYS A 6 2.37 -21.52 58.32
CA LYS A 6 3.29 -22.23 57.41
C LYS A 6 2.73 -22.35 56.00
N LEU A 7 1.41 -22.49 55.85
CA LEU A 7 0.75 -22.55 54.57
C LEU A 7 0.73 -21.18 53.90
N SER A 8 0.52 -20.09 54.67
CA SER A 8 0.61 -18.72 54.20
C SER A 8 2.01 -18.37 53.72
N LEU A 9 3.06 -18.77 54.48
CA LEU A 9 4.46 -18.52 54.13
C LEU A 9 4.86 -19.29 52.86
N PHE A 10 4.37 -20.53 52.70
CA PHE A 10 4.64 -21.35 51.50
C PHE A 10 3.94 -20.79 50.26
N LEU A 11 2.67 -20.34 50.37
CA LEU A 11 1.93 -19.68 49.30
C LEU A 11 2.57 -18.34 48.91
N THR A 12 3.08 -17.56 49.87
CA THR A 12 3.78 -16.30 49.56
C THR A 12 5.12 -16.58 48.88
N LEU A 13 5.85 -17.63 49.30
CA LEU A 13 7.13 -17.99 48.67
C LEU A 13 6.93 -18.54 47.23
N VAL A 14 5.85 -19.31 46.99
CA VAL A 14 5.49 -19.78 45.65
C VAL A 14 5.02 -18.61 44.76
N LEU A 15 4.28 -17.65 45.31
CA LEU A 15 3.85 -16.46 44.56
C LEU A 15 5.07 -15.56 44.21
N VAL A 16 6.03 -15.42 45.10
CA VAL A 16 7.28 -14.67 44.86
C VAL A 16 8.19 -15.41 43.88
N LEU A 17 8.23 -16.77 43.91
CA LEU A 17 8.95 -17.55 42.91
C LEU A 17 8.26 -17.53 41.53
N VAL A 18 6.95 -17.51 41.44
CA VAL A 18 6.21 -17.38 40.19
C VAL A 18 6.34 -15.96 39.61
N LEU A 19 6.47 -14.94 40.47
CA LEU A 19 6.76 -13.56 40.03
C LEU A 19 8.26 -13.36 39.66
N ALA A 20 9.18 -14.22 40.17
CA ALA A 20 10.58 -14.17 39.77
C ALA A 20 10.90 -14.98 38.49
N PHE A 21 9.97 -15.81 38.00
CA PHE A 21 10.00 -16.43 36.70
C PHE A 21 9.10 -15.70 35.68
N SER A 22 8.70 -14.47 35.92
CA SER A 22 8.37 -13.58 34.82
C SER A 22 9.63 -13.56 33.94
N THR A 23 9.54 -14.17 32.79
CA THR A 23 10.55 -14.14 31.74
C THR A 23 11.03 -12.71 31.62
N VAL A 24 12.25 -12.44 32.08
CA VAL A 24 12.98 -11.27 31.63
C VAL A 24 13.16 -11.51 30.14
N SER A 25 12.21 -11.06 29.36
CA SER A 25 12.44 -10.83 27.95
C SER A 25 13.59 -9.83 27.95
N PHE A 26 14.82 -10.29 27.70
CA PHE A 26 15.89 -9.41 27.37
C PHE A 26 15.51 -8.77 26.05
N ALA A 27 14.81 -7.65 26.11
CA ALA A 27 14.69 -6.78 24.96
C ALA A 27 16.12 -6.54 24.46
N LEU A 28 16.38 -6.84 23.20
CA LEU A 28 17.67 -6.62 22.59
C LEU A 28 18.06 -5.14 22.83
N GLU A 29 19.12 -4.89 23.60
CA GLU A 29 19.62 -3.53 23.84
C GLU A 29 20.41 -3.11 22.61
N LEU A 30 19.75 -2.29 21.76
CA LEU A 30 20.33 -1.80 20.52
C LEU A 30 21.07 -0.48 20.77
N ASP A 31 22.22 -0.34 20.14
CA ASP A 31 22.99 0.91 20.10
C ASP A 31 22.18 1.97 19.33
N ARG A 32 21.69 2.99 20.04
CA ARG A 32 20.77 3.99 19.45
C ARG A 32 21.41 4.75 18.28
N ASP A 33 22.72 4.99 18.34
CA ASP A 33 23.46 5.71 17.29
C ASP A 33 23.64 4.88 16.00
N LYS A 34 23.32 3.58 16.06
CA LYS A 34 23.36 2.65 14.92
C LYS A 34 21.98 2.14 14.52
N THR A 35 20.94 2.63 15.19
CA THR A 35 19.56 2.15 15.03
C THR A 35 18.69 3.23 14.41
N LEU A 36 18.09 2.93 13.26
CA LEU A 36 17.01 3.72 12.69
C LEU A 36 15.68 3.22 13.24
N VAL A 37 14.90 4.09 13.87
CA VAL A 37 13.58 3.75 14.43
C VAL A 37 12.49 4.38 13.59
N VAL A 38 11.64 3.53 13.02
CA VAL A 38 10.55 3.94 12.12
C VAL A 38 9.19 3.52 12.66
N SER A 39 8.14 4.13 12.15
CA SER A 39 6.75 3.78 12.44
C SER A 39 5.84 4.17 11.27
N GLY A 40 4.74 3.45 11.10
CA GLY A 40 3.70 3.73 10.11
C GLY A 40 3.36 2.54 9.24
N ALA A 41 4.24 1.56 9.12
CA ALA A 41 3.99 0.33 8.39
C ALA A 41 3.23 -0.72 9.23
N MET A 42 3.55 -0.83 10.52
CA MET A 42 3.03 -1.88 11.38
C MET A 42 1.89 -1.39 12.29
N TRP A 43 0.66 -1.85 12.01
CA TRP A 43 -0.54 -1.63 12.83
C TRP A 43 -0.90 -2.84 13.69
N GLY A 44 -0.16 -3.93 13.58
CA GLY A 44 -0.22 -5.15 14.36
C GLY A 44 1.15 -5.84 14.42
N PRO A 45 1.31 -6.86 15.29
CA PRO A 45 2.56 -7.60 15.41
C PRO A 45 2.95 -8.28 14.09
N PRO A 46 4.27 -8.45 13.81
CA PRO A 46 4.74 -9.23 12.69
C PRO A 46 4.21 -10.67 12.77
N SER A 47 3.74 -11.20 11.66
CA SER A 47 3.08 -12.52 11.63
C SER A 47 3.71 -13.50 10.67
N THR A 48 4.20 -13.05 9.54
CA THR A 48 4.74 -13.89 8.47
C THR A 48 5.73 -13.14 7.61
N TRP A 49 6.77 -13.85 7.14
CA TRP A 49 7.74 -13.39 6.16
C TRP A 49 7.59 -14.11 4.83
N ASN A 50 6.40 -14.62 4.59
CA ASN A 50 6.05 -15.28 3.34
C ASN A 50 5.76 -14.23 2.27
N ILE A 51 6.68 -14.08 1.33
CA ILE A 51 6.59 -13.08 0.25
C ILE A 51 5.53 -13.46 -0.81
N LEU A 52 5.02 -14.68 -0.79
CA LEU A 52 3.96 -15.16 -1.70
C LEU A 52 2.55 -14.68 -1.30
N ILE A 53 2.42 -13.96 -0.19
CA ILE A 53 1.14 -13.41 0.28
C ILE A 53 1.18 -11.88 0.38
N PRO A 54 0.09 -11.17 0.04
CA PRO A 54 0.08 -9.70 -0.03
C PRO A 54 0.39 -8.99 1.29
N ASN A 55 0.05 -9.60 2.43
CA ASN A 55 0.14 -8.99 3.76
C ASN A 55 1.28 -9.58 4.61
N CYS A 56 2.45 -9.83 4.02
CA CYS A 56 3.63 -10.22 4.77
C CYS A 56 4.15 -9.05 5.65
N THR A 57 5.00 -9.37 6.63
CA THR A 57 5.61 -8.36 7.51
C THR A 57 6.32 -7.29 6.67
N PRO A 58 6.04 -5.99 6.88
CA PRO A 58 6.70 -4.90 6.17
C PRO A 58 8.23 -5.02 6.20
N GLY A 59 8.86 -4.80 5.06
CA GLY A 59 10.30 -5.00 4.89
C GLY A 59 10.70 -6.40 4.43
N THR A 60 9.79 -7.39 4.44
CA THR A 60 10.08 -8.71 3.83
C THR A 60 10.50 -8.57 2.38
N GLY A 61 9.75 -7.79 1.59
CA GLY A 61 10.17 -7.34 0.27
C GLY A 61 11.04 -6.10 0.38
N GLY A 62 12.17 -6.10 -0.30
CA GLY A 62 13.17 -5.06 -0.36
C GLY A 62 14.29 -5.19 0.68
N LEU A 63 14.00 -5.50 1.96
CA LEU A 63 15.05 -5.72 2.95
C LEU A 63 15.61 -7.14 2.92
N VAL A 64 14.76 -8.15 2.67
CA VAL A 64 15.16 -9.57 2.63
C VAL A 64 15.15 -10.10 1.21
N TYR A 65 14.00 -10.09 0.54
CA TYR A 65 13.88 -10.52 -0.85
C TYR A 65 13.99 -9.31 -1.77
N GLU A 66 14.75 -9.45 -2.84
CA GLU A 66 15.01 -8.37 -3.78
C GLU A 66 14.38 -8.62 -5.15
N PRO A 67 13.96 -7.54 -5.87
CA PRO A 67 13.43 -7.63 -7.22
C PRO A 67 14.54 -7.55 -8.28
N MET A 68 14.17 -7.63 -9.56
CA MET A 68 15.09 -7.46 -10.68
C MET A 68 15.59 -6.03 -10.83
N PHE A 69 14.72 -5.04 -10.57
CA PHE A 69 15.00 -3.61 -10.61
C PHE A 69 14.46 -2.92 -9.36
N SER A 70 15.09 -1.85 -8.92
CA SER A 70 14.50 -0.85 -8.03
C SER A 70 13.83 0.24 -8.88
N TYR A 71 12.78 0.88 -8.38
CA TYR A 71 12.09 1.94 -9.08
C TYR A 71 11.98 3.19 -8.21
N ASN A 72 12.44 4.33 -8.71
CA ASN A 72 12.25 5.62 -8.06
C ASN A 72 11.02 6.33 -8.65
N PRO A 73 9.89 6.34 -7.97
CA PRO A 73 8.65 6.89 -8.53
C PRO A 73 8.64 8.42 -8.63
N VAL A 74 9.57 9.11 -7.96
CA VAL A 74 9.68 10.59 -8.06
C VAL A 74 10.41 11.01 -9.32
N LYS A 75 11.36 10.17 -9.76
CA LYS A 75 12.16 10.43 -10.97
C LYS A 75 11.65 9.68 -12.19
N ASP A 76 10.72 8.74 -12.01
CA ASP A 76 10.31 7.76 -13.03
C ASP A 76 11.52 7.00 -13.61
N GLU A 77 12.42 6.51 -12.72
CA GLU A 77 13.66 5.87 -13.10
C GLU A 77 13.76 4.44 -12.55
N TYR A 78 14.13 3.50 -13.43
CA TYR A 78 14.45 2.12 -13.07
C TYR A 78 15.95 1.98 -12.84
N THR A 79 16.33 1.44 -11.69
CA THR A 79 17.72 1.10 -11.38
C THR A 79 17.90 -0.41 -11.47
N PRO A 80 18.80 -0.92 -12.37
CA PRO A 80 19.14 -2.34 -12.42
C PRO A 80 19.59 -2.83 -11.04
N TRP A 81 18.90 -3.87 -10.49
CA TRP A 81 19.13 -4.39 -9.15
C TRP A 81 19.72 -5.80 -9.18
N LEU A 82 18.95 -6.89 -8.97
CA LEU A 82 19.44 -8.25 -9.22
C LEU A 82 19.72 -8.49 -10.70
N ALA A 83 18.97 -7.84 -11.58
CA ALA A 83 19.32 -7.76 -12.99
C ALA A 83 20.38 -6.69 -13.23
N LYS A 84 21.21 -6.93 -14.25
CA LYS A 84 22.18 -6.02 -14.82
C LYS A 84 21.56 -5.20 -15.96
N SER A 85 20.67 -5.84 -16.72
CA SER A 85 19.87 -5.23 -17.78
C SER A 85 18.68 -6.12 -18.13
N GLY A 86 17.69 -5.52 -18.82
CA GLY A 86 16.57 -6.23 -19.40
C GLY A 86 16.07 -5.48 -20.63
N GLU A 87 15.63 -6.21 -21.66
CA GLU A 87 15.12 -5.59 -22.89
C GLU A 87 14.10 -6.48 -23.62
N TRP A 88 13.15 -5.85 -24.27
CA TRP A 88 12.28 -6.48 -25.25
C TRP A 88 13.07 -6.72 -26.54
N VAL A 89 13.30 -7.98 -26.88
CA VAL A 89 14.00 -8.37 -28.13
C VAL A 89 13.04 -8.54 -29.30
N SER A 90 11.76 -8.72 -29.02
CA SER A 90 10.62 -8.67 -29.93
C SER A 90 9.39 -8.17 -29.17
N ASP A 91 8.18 -8.16 -29.78
CA ASP A 91 6.96 -7.78 -29.06
C ASP A 91 6.49 -8.86 -28.07
N ASP A 92 6.96 -10.09 -28.21
CA ASP A 92 6.57 -11.26 -27.44
C ASP A 92 7.72 -11.90 -26.64
N GLU A 93 8.93 -11.31 -26.66
CA GLU A 93 10.07 -11.85 -25.92
C GLU A 93 10.81 -10.75 -25.15
N TYR A 94 11.09 -11.02 -23.88
CA TYR A 94 11.93 -10.19 -23.03
C TYR A 94 13.13 -10.98 -22.53
N VAL A 95 14.33 -10.39 -22.60
CA VAL A 95 15.57 -11.01 -22.12
C VAL A 95 16.09 -10.23 -20.92
N LEU A 96 16.37 -10.95 -19.84
CA LEU A 96 16.90 -10.44 -18.59
C LEU A 96 18.33 -10.97 -18.40
N ASN A 97 19.29 -10.06 -18.16
CA ASN A 97 20.65 -10.42 -17.80
C ASN A 97 20.88 -10.14 -16.31
N LEU A 98 21.24 -11.16 -15.55
CA LEU A 98 21.44 -11.09 -14.11
C LEU A 98 22.87 -10.63 -13.76
N ARG A 99 23.04 -10.14 -12.54
CA ARG A 99 24.36 -9.93 -11.96
C ARG A 99 24.96 -11.25 -11.52
N GLU A 100 26.26 -11.34 -11.59
CA GLU A 100 27.06 -12.46 -11.12
C GLU A 100 27.54 -12.23 -9.69
N ASN A 101 27.91 -13.32 -8.98
CA ASN A 101 28.47 -13.27 -7.61
C ASN A 101 27.51 -12.68 -6.56
N ILE A 102 26.22 -12.91 -6.70
CA ILE A 102 25.22 -12.66 -5.68
C ILE A 102 24.99 -13.95 -4.90
N ASN A 103 25.01 -13.87 -3.56
CA ASN A 103 24.69 -15.01 -2.71
C ASN A 103 23.43 -14.74 -1.89
N TRP A 104 22.67 -15.79 -1.66
CA TRP A 104 21.63 -15.82 -0.64
C TRP A 104 22.24 -15.67 0.76
N HIS A 105 21.44 -15.30 1.76
CA HIS A 105 21.90 -15.10 3.14
C HIS A 105 22.53 -16.35 3.77
N ASP A 106 22.26 -17.55 3.26
CA ASP A 106 22.84 -18.82 3.70
C ASP A 106 24.12 -19.21 2.93
N GLY A 107 24.51 -18.42 1.93
CA GLY A 107 25.73 -18.57 1.17
C GLY A 107 25.60 -19.32 -0.16
N GLU A 108 24.40 -19.85 -0.49
CA GLU A 108 24.15 -20.42 -1.83
C GLU A 108 24.13 -19.31 -2.89
N GLU A 109 24.52 -19.64 -4.13
CA GLU A 109 24.62 -18.67 -5.22
C GLU A 109 23.26 -18.42 -5.87
N PHE A 110 22.90 -17.13 -6.04
CA PHE A 110 21.75 -16.70 -6.82
C PHE A 110 22.04 -16.84 -8.33
N ASN A 111 21.12 -17.40 -9.07
CA ASN A 111 21.26 -17.61 -10.51
C ASN A 111 19.91 -17.59 -11.26
N ALA A 112 19.95 -17.87 -12.57
CA ALA A 112 18.78 -17.83 -13.45
C ALA A 112 17.69 -18.87 -13.09
N GLU A 113 18.06 -19.99 -12.47
CA GLU A 113 17.09 -21.02 -12.08
C GLU A 113 16.20 -20.53 -10.93
N ASP A 114 16.71 -19.70 -10.02
CA ASP A 114 15.87 -19.06 -8.96
C ASP A 114 14.79 -18.16 -9.57
N VAL A 115 15.14 -17.42 -10.63
CA VAL A 115 14.17 -16.60 -11.36
C VAL A 115 13.14 -17.47 -12.06
N VAL A 116 13.56 -18.50 -12.79
CA VAL A 116 12.67 -19.45 -13.46
C VAL A 116 11.75 -20.10 -12.44
N PHE A 117 12.32 -20.61 -11.34
CA PHE A 117 11.56 -21.24 -10.26
C PHE A 117 10.49 -20.30 -9.68
N THR A 118 10.83 -19.03 -9.43
CA THR A 118 9.89 -18.04 -8.90
C THR A 118 8.63 -17.95 -9.77
N TYR A 119 8.79 -17.87 -11.10
CA TYR A 119 7.64 -17.77 -12.00
C TYR A 119 6.94 -19.11 -12.23
N GLU A 120 7.67 -20.21 -12.39
CA GLU A 120 7.07 -21.55 -12.58
C GLU A 120 6.27 -21.99 -11.33
N LEU A 121 6.72 -21.61 -10.11
CA LEU A 121 5.96 -21.86 -8.90
C LEU A 121 4.55 -21.26 -8.97
N ALA A 122 4.42 -20.05 -9.51
CA ALA A 122 3.13 -19.38 -9.71
C ALA A 122 2.26 -20.03 -10.78
N LYS A 123 2.83 -20.73 -11.73
CA LYS A 123 2.10 -21.50 -12.74
C LYS A 123 1.40 -22.72 -12.14
N GLU A 124 2.06 -23.35 -11.20
CA GLU A 124 1.60 -24.59 -10.59
C GLU A 124 0.74 -24.38 -9.33
N ASN A 125 0.79 -23.17 -8.76
CA ASN A 125 0.17 -22.85 -7.48
C ASN A 125 -0.59 -21.52 -7.56
N ASP A 126 -1.74 -21.44 -6.87
CA ASP A 126 -2.55 -20.22 -6.78
C ASP A 126 -1.94 -19.24 -5.77
N VAL A 127 -0.94 -18.49 -6.20
CA VAL A 127 -0.32 -17.39 -5.47
C VAL A 127 -0.75 -16.05 -6.08
N PHE A 128 -0.58 -14.94 -5.37
CA PHE A 128 -1.18 -13.66 -5.76
C PHE A 128 -0.75 -13.14 -7.16
N TYR A 129 0.37 -13.59 -7.70
CA TYR A 129 0.86 -13.23 -9.04
C TYR A 129 0.68 -14.32 -10.11
N SER A 130 -0.02 -15.41 -9.80
CA SER A 130 -0.34 -16.45 -10.79
C SER A 130 -1.01 -15.93 -12.05
N PRO A 131 -1.80 -14.81 -12.01
CA PRO A 131 -2.43 -14.26 -13.21
C PRO A 131 -1.47 -13.89 -14.34
N ILE A 132 -0.17 -13.69 -14.08
CA ILE A 132 0.83 -13.43 -15.12
C ILE A 132 0.84 -14.53 -16.20
N TRP A 133 0.50 -15.77 -15.82
CA TRP A 133 0.43 -16.90 -16.74
C TRP A 133 -0.78 -16.88 -17.70
N ASN A 134 -1.66 -15.90 -17.58
CA ASN A 134 -2.72 -15.67 -18.57
C ASN A 134 -2.13 -15.14 -19.90
N TRP A 135 -0.99 -14.46 -19.83
CA TRP A 135 -0.31 -13.88 -20.98
C TRP A 135 1.18 -14.27 -21.09
N MET A 136 1.80 -14.84 -20.07
CA MET A 136 3.12 -15.45 -20.14
C MET A 136 3.02 -16.89 -20.66
N GLU A 137 3.81 -17.25 -21.68
CA GLU A 137 3.87 -18.61 -22.22
C GLU A 137 5.00 -19.44 -21.61
N SER A 138 6.17 -18.82 -21.43
CA SER A 138 7.32 -19.52 -20.86
C SER A 138 8.34 -18.57 -20.23
N VAL A 139 9.06 -19.10 -19.24
CA VAL A 139 10.28 -18.52 -18.67
C VAL A 139 11.38 -19.59 -18.72
N LYS A 140 12.59 -19.25 -19.15
CA LYS A 140 13.70 -20.21 -19.31
C LYS A 140 15.04 -19.56 -19.01
N ALA A 141 15.89 -20.27 -18.28
CA ALA A 141 17.31 -19.97 -18.21
C ALA A 141 18.00 -20.36 -19.53
N GLU A 142 18.66 -19.41 -20.19
CA GLU A 142 19.50 -19.66 -21.34
C GLU A 142 20.92 -20.09 -20.90
N ASP A 143 21.35 -19.52 -19.78
CA ASP A 143 22.57 -19.88 -19.04
C ASP A 143 22.39 -19.48 -17.58
N ASN A 144 23.44 -19.54 -16.76
CA ASN A 144 23.36 -19.24 -15.32
C ASN A 144 22.87 -17.81 -15.00
N TYR A 145 22.98 -16.88 -15.95
CA TYR A 145 22.72 -15.44 -15.70
C TYR A 145 21.87 -14.78 -16.78
N THR A 146 21.29 -15.57 -17.69
CA THR A 146 20.40 -15.07 -18.75
C THR A 146 19.06 -15.78 -18.68
N VAL A 147 17.97 -15.01 -18.53
CA VAL A 147 16.60 -15.52 -18.50
C VAL A 147 15.82 -14.94 -19.66
N ARG A 148 15.13 -15.81 -20.42
CA ARG A 148 14.21 -15.41 -21.47
C ARG A 148 12.78 -15.67 -21.04
N PHE A 149 11.94 -14.64 -21.22
CA PHE A 149 10.48 -14.69 -21.06
C PHE A 149 9.84 -14.64 -22.43
N THR A 150 8.81 -15.46 -22.64
CA THR A 150 8.01 -15.47 -23.86
C THR A 150 6.54 -15.25 -23.47
N PHE A 151 5.85 -14.42 -24.22
CA PHE A 151 4.48 -13.99 -23.95
C PHE A 151 3.57 -14.33 -25.15
N SER A 152 2.29 -14.62 -24.88
CA SER A 152 1.27 -14.76 -25.93
C SER A 152 0.88 -13.40 -26.53
N GLU A 153 0.97 -12.35 -25.71
CA GLU A 153 0.73 -10.96 -26.06
C GLU A 153 1.50 -10.05 -25.11
N PRO A 154 1.93 -8.86 -25.54
CA PRO A 154 2.74 -7.97 -24.72
C PRO A 154 1.89 -7.18 -23.72
N HIS A 155 2.21 -7.29 -22.45
CA HIS A 155 1.64 -6.52 -21.36
C HIS A 155 2.68 -5.54 -20.82
N TYR A 156 2.98 -4.48 -21.56
CA TYR A 156 4.12 -3.60 -21.27
C TYR A 156 4.03 -2.89 -19.92
N ALA A 157 2.87 -2.36 -19.55
CA ALA A 157 2.72 -1.64 -18.29
C ALA A 157 2.82 -2.60 -17.10
N GLU A 158 2.14 -3.74 -17.15
CA GLU A 158 2.18 -4.77 -16.11
C GLU A 158 3.57 -5.40 -16.00
N TRP A 159 4.23 -5.68 -17.13
CA TRP A 159 5.61 -6.21 -17.12
C TRP A 159 6.60 -5.23 -16.49
N ASN A 160 6.47 -3.94 -16.75
CA ASN A 160 7.30 -2.93 -16.10
C ASN A 160 7.13 -2.93 -14.58
N ALA A 161 5.92 -3.12 -14.07
CA ALA A 161 5.67 -3.27 -12.64
C ALA A 161 6.26 -4.58 -12.09
N GLU A 162 6.13 -5.70 -12.82
CA GLU A 162 6.72 -6.97 -12.43
C GLU A 162 8.23 -6.88 -12.18
N LEU A 163 8.96 -6.06 -12.92
CA LEU A 163 10.40 -5.94 -12.78
C LEU A 163 10.84 -5.40 -11.40
N TYR A 164 10.02 -4.62 -10.72
CA TYR A 164 10.34 -4.06 -9.39
C TYR A 164 9.41 -4.53 -8.27
N GLU A 165 8.29 -5.15 -8.60
CA GLU A 165 7.35 -5.69 -7.61
C GLU A 165 7.51 -7.18 -7.38
N ARG A 166 8.13 -7.91 -8.33
CA ARG A 166 8.39 -9.33 -8.19
C ARG A 166 9.69 -9.59 -7.45
N TYR A 167 9.56 -10.11 -6.24
CA TYR A 167 10.67 -10.55 -5.42
C TYR A 167 11.05 -11.99 -5.76
N ILE A 168 12.34 -12.23 -5.93
CA ILE A 168 12.85 -13.55 -6.27
C ILE A 168 13.05 -14.36 -5.00
N ILE A 169 12.71 -15.65 -5.08
CA ILE A 169 12.78 -16.60 -3.97
C ILE A 169 13.80 -17.71 -4.28
N PRO A 170 14.52 -18.23 -3.25
CA PRO A 170 15.53 -19.28 -3.45
C PRO A 170 14.87 -20.63 -3.74
N GLU A 171 15.20 -21.22 -4.90
CA GLU A 171 14.69 -22.53 -5.31
C GLU A 171 15.00 -23.60 -4.27
N HIS A 172 16.25 -23.66 -3.77
CA HIS A 172 16.72 -24.68 -2.83
C HIS A 172 15.96 -24.72 -1.49
N ILE A 173 15.25 -23.66 -1.13
CA ILE A 173 14.39 -23.60 0.08
C ILE A 173 12.93 -23.83 -0.27
N TRP A 174 12.42 -23.09 -1.27
CA TRP A 174 11.00 -23.09 -1.55
C TRP A 174 10.51 -24.35 -2.27
N SER A 175 11.37 -25.04 -2.99
CA SER A 175 11.07 -26.34 -3.61
C SER A 175 10.80 -27.45 -2.59
N GLU A 176 11.31 -27.32 -1.36
CA GLU A 176 11.08 -28.27 -0.27
C GLU A 176 9.75 -28.05 0.47
N ILE A 177 9.04 -26.94 0.18
CA ILE A 177 7.76 -26.62 0.82
C ILE A 177 6.63 -27.29 0.02
N PRO A 178 5.80 -28.14 0.66
CA PRO A 178 4.63 -28.73 -0.01
C PRO A 178 3.68 -27.67 -0.54
N SER A 179 3.11 -27.88 -1.74
CA SER A 179 2.21 -26.91 -2.41
C SER A 179 1.04 -26.46 -1.53
N ASP A 180 0.47 -27.35 -0.72
CA ASP A 180 -0.62 -27.04 0.21
C ASP A 180 -0.20 -26.21 1.43
N GLN A 181 1.10 -25.99 1.61
CA GLN A 181 1.67 -25.18 2.70
C GLN A 181 2.30 -23.88 2.21
N LEU A 182 2.43 -23.66 0.91
CA LEU A 182 3.12 -22.47 0.35
C LEU A 182 2.59 -21.16 0.90
N ILE A 183 1.28 -20.96 0.89
CA ILE A 183 0.66 -19.69 1.36
C ILE A 183 0.38 -19.67 2.87
N THR A 184 0.53 -20.80 3.58
CA THR A 184 0.28 -20.91 5.02
C THR A 184 1.56 -20.98 5.86
N ASN A 185 2.70 -21.22 5.21
CA ASN A 185 4.01 -21.22 5.85
C ASN A 185 4.38 -19.77 6.26
N ALA A 186 4.68 -19.58 7.53
CA ALA A 186 5.02 -18.24 8.05
C ALA A 186 6.45 -17.78 7.70
N MET A 187 7.30 -18.62 7.12
CA MET A 187 8.69 -18.32 6.75
C MET A 187 9.46 -17.56 7.84
N LYS A 188 9.48 -18.10 9.06
CA LYS A 188 10.03 -17.39 10.25
C LYS A 188 11.51 -17.04 10.16
N ASP A 189 12.27 -17.80 9.37
CA ASP A 189 13.68 -17.58 9.11
C ASP A 189 13.87 -17.35 7.60
N PRO A 190 13.46 -16.19 7.07
CA PRO A 190 13.49 -15.93 5.65
C PRO A 190 14.92 -15.78 5.15
N VAL A 191 15.24 -16.43 4.04
CA VAL A 191 16.52 -16.36 3.32
C VAL A 191 16.31 -15.61 2.03
N GLY A 192 16.96 -14.47 1.88
CA GLY A 192 16.91 -13.61 0.71
C GLY A 192 18.32 -13.22 0.27
N THR A 193 18.41 -12.30 -0.68
CA THR A 193 19.67 -11.70 -1.16
C THR A 193 19.90 -10.31 -0.57
N GLY A 194 18.96 -9.79 0.20
CA GLY A 194 18.80 -8.38 0.55
C GLY A 194 19.77 -7.83 1.60
N PRO A 195 19.71 -6.49 1.78
CA PRO A 195 20.63 -5.76 2.66
C PRO A 195 20.39 -5.97 4.16
N TYR A 196 19.29 -6.60 4.56
CA TYR A 196 18.96 -6.87 5.96
C TYR A 196 18.41 -8.28 6.16
N THR A 197 18.57 -8.79 7.39
CA THR A 197 18.00 -10.06 7.85
C THR A 197 17.04 -9.82 9.02
N ALA A 198 16.08 -10.72 9.22
CA ALA A 198 15.17 -10.68 10.36
C ALA A 198 15.93 -11.02 11.65
N LYS A 199 15.93 -10.11 12.64
CA LYS A 199 16.66 -10.28 13.91
C LYS A 199 15.75 -10.60 15.09
N GLU A 200 14.66 -9.86 15.24
CA GLU A 200 13.70 -10.01 16.34
C GLU A 200 12.31 -9.65 15.86
N ALA A 201 11.34 -10.48 16.15
CA ALA A 201 9.92 -10.23 15.92
C ALA A 201 9.16 -10.24 17.25
N GLY A 202 8.84 -9.06 17.77
CA GLY A 202 8.12 -8.87 19.03
C GLY A 202 6.66 -8.49 18.83
N GLN A 203 5.92 -8.35 19.94
CA GLN A 203 4.52 -7.89 19.91
C GLN A 203 4.40 -6.38 19.61
N ASP A 204 5.47 -5.64 19.85
CA ASP A 204 5.54 -4.17 19.79
C ASP A 204 6.50 -3.65 18.72
N ARG A 205 7.31 -4.52 18.10
CA ARG A 205 8.31 -4.13 17.12
C ARG A 205 8.79 -5.29 16.26
N MET A 206 9.32 -4.95 15.08
CA MET A 206 10.21 -5.76 14.27
C MET A 206 11.62 -5.16 14.27
N VAL A 207 12.67 -5.98 14.37
CA VAL A 207 14.06 -5.56 14.27
C VAL A 207 14.72 -6.28 13.11
N TRP A 208 15.26 -5.49 12.20
CA TRP A 208 16.10 -5.94 11.10
C TRP A 208 17.56 -5.65 11.40
N GLU A 209 18.47 -6.57 11.09
CA GLU A 209 19.93 -6.37 11.22
C GLU A 209 20.55 -6.33 9.83
N ARG A 210 21.41 -5.34 9.58
CA ARG A 210 22.10 -5.18 8.30
C ARG A 210 22.98 -6.38 7.99
N ASN A 211 22.87 -6.86 6.76
CA ASN A 211 23.78 -7.83 6.17
C ASN A 211 25.07 -7.11 5.74
N ASP A 212 26.15 -7.27 6.51
CA ASP A 212 27.43 -6.60 6.22
C ASP A 212 28.10 -7.19 4.95
N ASP A 213 27.69 -8.40 4.52
CA ASP A 213 28.18 -9.08 3.31
C ASP A 213 27.22 -8.95 2.10
N TRP A 214 26.29 -7.99 2.18
CA TRP A 214 25.34 -7.75 1.08
C TRP A 214 26.08 -7.42 -0.25
N TRP A 215 25.70 -8.08 -1.32
CA TRP A 215 26.29 -7.93 -2.65
C TRP A 215 26.27 -6.48 -3.17
N GLY A 216 25.22 -5.71 -2.81
CA GLY A 216 25.03 -4.34 -3.24
C GLY A 216 25.99 -3.33 -2.59
N ASN A 217 26.75 -3.71 -1.55
CA ASN A 217 27.69 -2.82 -0.86
C ASN A 217 28.73 -2.22 -1.81
N ASP A 218 29.22 -3.01 -2.76
CA ASP A 218 30.24 -2.58 -3.76
C ASP A 218 29.62 -1.83 -4.95
N VAL A 219 28.29 -1.90 -5.14
CA VAL A 219 27.59 -1.32 -6.30
C VAL A 219 26.88 -0.02 -5.91
N PHE A 220 26.19 -0.01 -4.78
CA PHE A 220 25.30 1.09 -4.35
C PHE A 220 25.81 1.77 -3.07
N GLY A 221 26.68 1.12 -2.32
CA GLY A 221 27.09 1.52 -0.98
C GLY A 221 26.37 0.74 0.12
N GLN A 222 27.01 0.65 1.28
CA GLN A 222 26.43 -0.05 2.42
C GLN A 222 25.36 0.80 3.10
N PRO A 223 24.17 0.24 3.42
CA PRO A 223 23.19 0.93 4.24
C PRO A 223 23.79 1.41 5.58
N THR A 224 23.55 2.66 5.94
CA THR A 224 24.20 3.26 7.11
C THR A 224 23.71 2.70 8.45
N PRO A 225 22.38 2.53 8.70
CA PRO A 225 21.89 1.94 9.94
C PRO A 225 22.26 0.46 10.05
N LYS A 226 22.87 0.07 11.21
CA LYS A 226 23.10 -1.34 11.50
C LYS A 226 21.80 -2.06 11.84
N TYR A 227 20.90 -1.37 12.51
CA TYR A 227 19.59 -1.89 12.87
C TYR A 227 18.49 -0.98 12.35
N LEU A 228 17.44 -1.59 11.84
CA LEU A 228 16.17 -0.93 11.53
C LEU A 228 15.11 -1.50 12.47
N VAL A 229 14.45 -0.63 13.21
CA VAL A 229 13.35 -1.01 14.12
C VAL A 229 12.07 -0.39 13.62
N ASP A 230 11.12 -1.24 13.25
CA ASP A 230 9.77 -0.82 12.91
C ASP A 230 8.83 -1.07 14.09
N LEU A 231 8.19 -0.02 14.59
CA LEU A 231 7.37 -0.06 15.78
C LEU A 231 5.90 -0.32 15.44
N VAL A 232 5.28 -1.22 16.19
CA VAL A 232 3.83 -1.44 16.11
C VAL A 232 3.10 -0.29 16.79
N ASN A 233 2.39 0.52 16.03
CA ASN A 233 1.62 1.64 16.53
C ASN A 233 0.20 1.64 15.96
N GLN A 234 -0.78 1.73 16.85
CA GLN A 234 -2.20 1.64 16.50
C GLN A 234 -2.92 3.01 16.48
N SER A 235 -2.17 4.12 16.51
CA SER A 235 -2.78 5.46 16.49
C SER A 235 -1.78 6.55 16.07
N ASN A 236 -2.20 7.41 15.15
CA ASN A 236 -1.46 8.61 14.75
C ASN A 236 -1.09 9.52 15.92
N ASN A 237 -1.94 9.60 16.96
CA ASN A 237 -1.68 10.42 18.14
C ASN A 237 -0.55 9.86 19.02
N ILE A 238 -0.43 8.54 19.12
CA ILE A 238 0.69 7.89 19.83
C ILE A 238 1.99 8.23 19.11
N VAL A 239 2.03 8.05 17.80
CA VAL A 239 3.19 8.34 16.95
C VAL A 239 3.63 9.80 17.05
N MET A 240 2.68 10.73 17.02
CA MET A 240 2.97 12.15 17.24
C MET A 240 3.68 12.39 18.59
N GLY A 241 3.21 11.74 19.66
CA GLY A 241 3.84 11.80 20.97
C GLY A 241 5.27 11.28 20.98
N MET A 242 5.55 10.18 20.25
CA MET A 242 6.88 9.59 20.13
C MET A 242 7.84 10.48 19.34
N LEU A 243 7.39 11.06 18.22
CA LEU A 243 8.17 12.04 17.45
C LEU A 243 8.57 13.25 18.32
N MET A 244 7.63 13.79 19.09
CA MET A 244 7.88 14.94 19.96
C MET A 244 8.88 14.64 21.09
N LYS A 245 9.05 13.37 21.48
CA LYS A 245 10.02 12.94 22.48
C LYS A 245 11.37 12.51 21.86
N GLY A 246 11.49 12.45 20.53
CA GLY A 246 12.68 11.94 19.85
C GLY A 246 12.83 10.41 19.95
N GLU A 247 11.75 9.69 20.18
CA GLU A 247 11.72 8.23 20.24
C GLU A 247 11.67 7.59 18.83
N LEU A 248 11.32 8.38 17.80
CA LEU A 248 11.29 8.00 16.38
C LEU A 248 12.25 8.85 15.56
N ASP A 249 12.82 8.25 14.52
CA ASP A 249 13.62 8.96 13.50
C ASP A 249 12.78 9.28 12.25
N LEU A 250 11.94 8.34 11.84
CA LEU A 250 11.02 8.48 10.69
C LEU A 250 9.62 8.04 11.10
N SER A 251 8.64 8.82 10.74
CA SER A 251 7.23 8.43 10.81
C SER A 251 6.58 8.47 9.45
N ASN A 252 5.92 7.38 9.07
CA ASN A 252 5.03 7.31 7.92
C ASN A 252 3.53 7.30 8.35
N ASN A 253 3.22 7.98 9.44
CA ASN A 253 1.86 8.20 9.92
C ASN A 253 1.41 9.64 9.63
N PHE A 254 0.11 9.84 9.48
CA PHE A 254 -0.45 11.19 9.52
C PHE A 254 -0.23 11.85 10.89
N ILE A 255 0.39 13.02 10.91
CA ILE A 255 0.62 13.79 12.14
C ILE A 255 -0.30 15.00 12.16
N PRO A 256 -1.32 15.02 13.04
CA PRO A 256 -2.22 16.17 13.16
C PRO A 256 -1.47 17.47 13.47
N GLY A 257 -1.69 18.50 12.66
CA GLY A 257 -1.03 19.80 12.85
C GLY A 257 0.49 19.76 12.69
N VAL A 258 0.98 18.98 11.73
CA VAL A 258 2.42 18.78 11.44
C VAL A 258 3.17 20.11 11.29
N GLN A 259 2.55 21.18 10.75
CA GLN A 259 3.14 22.52 10.64
C GLN A 259 3.67 23.02 11.99
N ARG A 260 2.85 22.86 13.03
CA ARG A 260 3.22 23.31 14.39
C ARG A 260 4.31 22.39 14.98
N VAL A 261 4.16 21.07 14.80
CA VAL A 261 5.11 20.08 15.30
C VAL A 261 6.47 20.26 14.61
N LYS A 262 6.49 20.44 13.28
CA LYS A 262 7.69 20.75 12.49
C LYS A 262 8.42 21.97 13.03
N LYS A 263 7.70 23.07 13.21
CA LYS A 263 8.27 24.34 13.72
C LYS A 263 8.82 24.22 15.13
N GLN A 264 8.14 23.48 16.00
CA GLN A 264 8.51 23.36 17.41
C GLN A 264 9.67 22.38 17.65
N PHE A 265 9.72 21.26 16.90
CA PHE A 265 10.66 20.17 17.11
C PHE A 265 11.69 20.01 15.98
N GLY A 266 11.67 20.89 14.96
CA GLY A 266 12.66 20.87 13.87
C GLY A 266 12.54 19.67 12.94
N LEU A 267 11.33 19.11 12.78
CA LEU A 267 11.12 17.98 11.88
C LEU A 267 11.43 18.36 10.44
N LYS A 268 11.96 17.40 9.69
CA LYS A 268 12.08 17.46 8.24
C LYS A 268 10.87 16.79 7.59
N THR A 269 10.54 17.24 6.41
CA THR A 269 9.43 16.76 5.56
C THR A 269 9.90 16.82 4.12
N TRP A 270 9.18 16.20 3.19
CA TRP A 270 9.56 16.19 1.78
C TRP A 270 9.68 17.61 1.21
N TYR A 271 8.62 18.42 1.32
CA TYR A 271 8.67 19.85 0.99
C TYR A 271 8.96 20.69 2.24
N GLU A 272 9.71 21.77 2.08
CA GLU A 272 9.95 22.69 3.22
C GLU A 272 8.69 23.47 3.57
N GLU A 273 7.86 23.82 2.58
CA GLU A 273 6.59 24.55 2.71
C GLU A 273 5.38 23.61 2.47
N GLU A 274 4.17 24.10 2.68
CA GLU A 274 2.94 23.36 2.37
C GLU A 274 2.89 22.95 0.88
N PRO A 275 2.48 21.70 0.60
CA PRO A 275 1.77 20.74 1.47
C PRO A 275 2.65 19.86 2.37
N TYR A 276 3.93 20.07 2.48
CA TYR A 276 4.95 19.34 3.23
C TYR A 276 5.18 17.90 2.77
N MET A 277 4.16 17.22 2.27
CA MET A 277 4.18 15.80 1.89
C MET A 277 4.08 15.63 0.38
N LEU A 278 4.83 14.68 -0.15
CA LEU A 278 4.65 14.19 -1.51
C LEU A 278 3.28 13.52 -1.63
N SER A 279 2.57 13.71 -2.74
CA SER A 279 1.37 12.92 -3.04
C SER A 279 1.78 11.49 -3.42
N TRP A 280 1.04 10.49 -2.91
CA TRP A 280 1.41 9.08 -3.09
C TRP A 280 0.36 8.23 -3.79
N ASN A 281 -0.90 8.44 -3.46
CA ASN A 281 -2.03 7.74 -4.05
C ASN A 281 -3.31 8.55 -3.93
N THR A 282 -4.39 8.07 -4.52
CA THR A 282 -5.72 8.70 -4.40
C THR A 282 -6.58 7.92 -3.42
N ALA A 283 -7.06 8.61 -2.40
CA ALA A 283 -8.07 8.07 -1.51
C ALA A 283 -9.42 8.02 -2.23
N LEU A 284 -10.05 6.85 -2.21
CA LEU A 284 -11.29 6.54 -2.91
C LEU A 284 -12.38 6.16 -1.90
N MET A 285 -13.59 6.66 -2.10
CA MET A 285 -14.77 6.08 -1.46
C MET A 285 -15.27 4.95 -2.37
N TYR A 286 -14.95 3.72 -1.98
CA TYR A 286 -15.48 2.52 -2.62
C TYR A 286 -16.91 2.28 -2.18
N MET A 287 -17.76 1.95 -3.14
CA MET A 287 -19.15 1.57 -2.96
C MET A 287 -19.31 0.11 -3.36
N ASN A 288 -19.93 -0.71 -2.53
CA ASN A 288 -20.14 -2.12 -2.84
C ASN A 288 -21.24 -2.29 -3.89
N THR A 289 -20.86 -2.36 -5.16
CA THR A 289 -21.80 -2.38 -6.30
C THR A 289 -22.65 -3.66 -6.39
N THR A 290 -22.37 -4.66 -5.53
CA THR A 290 -23.19 -5.88 -5.47
C THR A 290 -24.40 -5.75 -4.55
N ARG A 291 -24.63 -4.58 -3.95
CA ARG A 291 -25.71 -4.31 -2.99
C ARG A 291 -26.50 -3.06 -3.36
N GLU A 292 -27.82 -3.12 -3.15
CA GLU A 292 -28.64 -1.92 -3.14
C GLU A 292 -28.24 -0.99 -1.97
N PRO A 293 -28.22 0.34 -2.19
CA PRO A 293 -28.49 1.06 -3.44
C PRO A 293 -27.25 1.30 -4.32
N MET A 294 -26.07 0.74 -3.97
CA MET A 294 -24.82 1.00 -4.70
C MET A 294 -24.75 0.30 -6.08
N ASP A 295 -25.65 -0.62 -6.39
CA ASP A 295 -25.83 -1.19 -7.74
C ASP A 295 -26.46 -0.17 -8.72
N ASP A 296 -27.17 0.86 -8.21
CA ASP A 296 -27.73 1.95 -9.02
C ASP A 296 -26.68 3.02 -9.33
N THR A 297 -26.38 3.22 -10.62
CA THR A 297 -25.43 4.23 -11.10
C THR A 297 -25.86 5.65 -10.73
N GLN A 298 -27.17 5.98 -10.73
CA GLN A 298 -27.66 7.31 -10.36
C GLN A 298 -27.39 7.58 -8.87
N PHE A 299 -27.55 6.56 -8.03
CA PHE A 299 -27.21 6.66 -6.63
C PHE A 299 -25.72 6.92 -6.43
N ARG A 300 -24.84 6.14 -7.10
CA ARG A 300 -23.37 6.33 -7.00
C ARG A 300 -22.95 7.73 -7.46
N ARG A 301 -23.53 8.22 -8.55
CA ARG A 301 -23.30 9.59 -9.02
C ARG A 301 -23.78 10.64 -8.04
N ALA A 302 -24.93 10.42 -7.39
CA ALA A 302 -25.41 11.32 -6.34
C ALA A 302 -24.42 11.40 -5.17
N MET A 303 -23.81 10.27 -4.79
CA MET A 303 -22.77 10.25 -3.77
C MET A 303 -21.53 11.07 -4.19
N ALA A 304 -21.12 11.04 -5.46
CA ALA A 304 -20.02 11.86 -5.95
C ALA A 304 -20.31 13.37 -5.83
N PHE A 305 -21.51 13.83 -6.19
CA PHE A 305 -21.91 15.23 -6.04
C PHE A 305 -22.17 15.65 -4.58
N MET A 306 -22.42 14.70 -3.68
CA MET A 306 -22.69 14.97 -2.25
C MET A 306 -21.42 15.33 -1.50
N VAL A 307 -20.26 14.70 -1.78
CA VAL A 307 -19.06 14.83 -0.98
C VAL A 307 -18.36 16.16 -1.19
N ASN A 308 -18.20 16.94 -0.11
CA ASN A 308 -17.45 18.19 -0.10
C ASN A 308 -15.96 17.91 0.15
N LYS A 309 -15.21 17.61 -0.93
CA LYS A 309 -13.77 17.30 -0.88
C LYS A 309 -12.95 18.47 -0.31
N ASP A 310 -13.27 19.70 -0.69
CA ASP A 310 -12.59 20.90 -0.19
C ASP A 310 -12.75 21.06 1.32
N ASN A 311 -13.93 20.75 1.85
CA ASN A 311 -14.16 20.77 3.29
C ASN A 311 -13.29 19.72 4.02
N ILE A 312 -13.17 18.52 3.46
CA ILE A 312 -12.29 17.47 4.00
C ILE A 312 -10.83 17.93 3.98
N VAL A 313 -10.31 18.38 2.82
CA VAL A 313 -8.94 18.86 2.68
C VAL A 313 -8.63 20.00 3.65
N ASN A 314 -9.51 20.99 3.76
CA ASN A 314 -9.25 22.14 4.59
C ASN A 314 -9.42 21.87 6.10
N LYS A 315 -10.47 21.11 6.51
CA LYS A 315 -10.77 20.91 7.93
C LYS A 315 -10.09 19.71 8.55
N VAL A 316 -9.93 18.61 7.79
CA VAL A 316 -9.30 17.39 8.31
C VAL A 316 -7.79 17.48 8.14
N TYR A 317 -7.34 17.84 6.95
CA TYR A 317 -5.91 17.84 6.61
C TYR A 317 -5.24 19.21 6.79
N GLY A 318 -6.00 20.31 6.93
CA GLY A 318 -5.43 21.65 7.07
C GLY A 318 -4.62 22.09 5.84
N GLY A 319 -4.98 21.61 4.63
CA GLY A 319 -4.29 21.92 3.38
C GLY A 319 -3.08 21.03 3.07
N LEU A 320 -2.82 19.99 3.87
CA LEU A 320 -1.66 19.08 3.66
C LEU A 320 -1.83 18.11 2.48
N VAL A 321 -3.02 18.01 1.93
CA VAL A 321 -3.36 17.22 0.76
C VAL A 321 -4.17 18.08 -0.20
N LYS A 322 -4.30 17.64 -1.46
CA LYS A 322 -5.14 18.31 -2.47
C LYS A 322 -6.41 17.51 -2.72
N PRO A 323 -7.56 18.16 -3.01
CA PRO A 323 -8.72 17.44 -3.49
C PRO A 323 -8.35 16.76 -4.82
N SER A 324 -8.82 15.53 -5.02
CA SER A 324 -8.59 14.84 -6.29
C SER A 324 -9.41 15.51 -7.41
N ASN A 325 -8.90 15.43 -8.64
CA ASN A 325 -9.76 15.63 -9.80
C ASN A 325 -10.82 14.51 -9.88
N PRO A 326 -11.87 14.68 -10.70
CA PRO A 326 -12.94 13.68 -10.80
C PRO A 326 -12.50 12.29 -11.27
N THR A 327 -11.41 12.20 -12.07
CA THR A 327 -10.91 10.91 -12.57
C THR A 327 -10.06 10.15 -11.55
N GLY A 328 -9.55 10.86 -10.52
CA GLY A 328 -8.63 10.30 -9.53
C GLY A 328 -7.17 10.22 -9.99
N LEU A 329 -6.87 10.57 -11.24
CA LEU A 329 -5.50 10.61 -11.74
C LEU A 329 -4.69 11.69 -11.03
N PHE A 330 -3.45 11.41 -10.69
CA PHE A 330 -2.58 12.35 -9.99
C PHE A 330 -1.11 12.19 -10.39
N GLY A 331 -0.31 13.19 -9.97
CA GLY A 331 1.14 13.21 -10.16
C GLY A 331 1.57 13.66 -11.54
N GLU A 332 2.83 14.10 -11.62
CA GLU A 332 3.41 14.61 -12.86
C GLU A 332 3.46 13.54 -13.96
N GLY A 333 3.62 12.25 -13.60
CA GLY A 333 3.66 11.14 -14.56
C GLY A 333 2.33 10.82 -15.25
N TRP A 334 1.20 11.22 -14.66
CA TRP A 334 -0.14 10.89 -15.20
C TRP A 334 -0.89 12.09 -15.79
N GLU A 335 -0.35 13.29 -15.69
CA GLU A 335 -1.00 14.50 -16.24
C GLU A 335 -1.20 14.42 -17.75
N SER A 336 -0.29 13.75 -18.47
CA SER A 336 -0.40 13.56 -19.93
C SER A 336 -1.59 12.69 -20.36
N TYR A 337 -2.14 11.88 -19.44
CA TYR A 337 -3.31 11.03 -19.70
C TYR A 337 -4.62 11.69 -19.28
N LEU A 338 -4.60 12.80 -18.54
CA LEU A 338 -5.80 13.47 -18.08
C LEU A 338 -6.49 14.17 -19.27
N ASP A 339 -7.73 13.80 -19.54
CA ASP A 339 -8.57 14.44 -20.55
C ASP A 339 -9.48 15.49 -19.90
N GLU A 340 -9.13 16.77 -20.07
CA GLU A 340 -9.86 17.90 -19.49
C GLU A 340 -11.27 18.04 -20.10
N GLU A 341 -11.50 17.70 -21.37
CA GLU A 341 -12.82 17.76 -22.02
C GLU A 341 -13.75 16.69 -21.42
N VAL A 342 -13.23 15.49 -21.19
CA VAL A 342 -13.98 14.42 -20.51
C VAL A 342 -14.32 14.81 -19.07
N VAL A 343 -13.40 15.49 -18.35
CA VAL A 343 -13.66 15.99 -17.00
C VAL A 343 -14.70 17.10 -17.01
N GLU A 344 -14.68 18.02 -17.98
CA GLU A 344 -15.69 19.10 -18.12
C GLU A 344 -17.08 18.53 -18.38
N ASP A 345 -17.20 17.55 -19.30
CA ASP A 345 -18.48 16.99 -19.72
C ASP A 345 -19.11 16.01 -18.71
N TYR A 346 -18.29 15.14 -18.09
CA TYR A 346 -18.77 14.00 -17.28
C TYR A 346 -18.35 14.07 -15.81
N GLY A 347 -17.46 14.96 -15.45
CA GLY A 347 -16.93 15.10 -14.09
C GLY A 347 -17.98 15.58 -13.09
N PHE A 348 -17.52 15.73 -11.87
CA PHE A 348 -18.34 16.16 -10.75
C PHE A 348 -17.59 17.12 -9.83
N GLU A 349 -18.35 17.98 -9.20
CA GLU A 349 -17.94 18.87 -8.10
C GLU A 349 -19.00 18.79 -6.99
N TYR A 350 -18.68 19.29 -5.82
CA TYR A 350 -19.65 19.36 -4.73
C TYR A 350 -20.88 20.15 -5.15
N ASN A 351 -22.03 19.48 -5.25
CA ASN A 351 -23.30 20.06 -5.62
C ASN A 351 -24.47 19.27 -4.99
N PRO A 352 -24.80 19.58 -3.72
CA PRO A 352 -25.86 18.85 -3.02
C PRO A 352 -27.26 19.01 -3.68
N THR A 353 -27.48 20.08 -4.44
CA THR A 353 -28.73 20.25 -5.19
C THR A 353 -28.83 19.26 -6.33
N LYS A 354 -27.73 19.05 -7.08
CA LYS A 354 -27.66 18.05 -8.15
C LYS A 354 -27.75 16.63 -7.57
N ALA A 355 -27.09 16.37 -6.44
CA ALA A 355 -27.21 15.09 -5.74
C ALA A 355 -28.66 14.77 -5.37
N LYS A 356 -29.39 15.72 -4.78
CA LYS A 356 -30.83 15.58 -4.46
C LYS A 356 -31.67 15.30 -5.71
N GLY A 357 -31.39 15.98 -6.82
CA GLY A 357 -32.09 15.75 -8.09
C GLY A 357 -31.92 14.32 -8.58
N LEU A 358 -30.67 13.83 -8.64
CA LEU A 358 -30.36 12.45 -9.06
C LEU A 358 -31.06 11.40 -8.19
N LEU A 359 -31.10 11.62 -6.88
CA LEU A 359 -31.80 10.73 -5.94
C LEU A 359 -33.31 10.70 -6.18
N ILE A 360 -33.93 11.87 -6.40
CA ILE A 360 -35.36 11.95 -6.69
C ILE A 360 -35.69 11.25 -8.01
N ASP A 361 -34.89 11.50 -9.06
CA ASP A 361 -35.09 10.90 -10.37
C ASP A 361 -34.96 9.37 -10.35
N ALA A 362 -34.12 8.84 -9.42
CA ALA A 362 -33.94 7.41 -9.19
C ALA A 362 -34.93 6.81 -8.18
N GLY A 363 -35.84 7.62 -7.61
CA GLY A 363 -36.88 7.14 -6.71
C GLY A 363 -36.52 7.10 -5.23
N TYR A 364 -35.36 7.63 -4.84
CA TYR A 364 -34.99 7.79 -3.44
C TYR A 364 -35.61 9.10 -2.90
N VAL A 365 -36.75 8.99 -2.25
CA VAL A 365 -37.54 10.14 -1.77
C VAL A 365 -37.84 10.01 -0.27
N ASP A 366 -38.10 11.11 0.41
CA ASP A 366 -38.60 11.14 1.78
C ASP A 366 -40.13 11.05 1.73
N GLU A 367 -40.67 9.82 1.85
CA GLU A 367 -42.11 9.55 1.69
C GLU A 367 -42.92 9.89 2.95
N ASP A 368 -42.34 9.66 4.13
CA ASP A 368 -43.03 9.87 5.42
C ASP A 368 -42.79 11.25 6.03
N GLY A 369 -41.87 12.04 5.48
CA GLY A 369 -41.59 13.42 5.85
C GLY A 369 -40.75 13.56 7.13
N ASP A 370 -40.00 12.52 7.50
CA ASP A 370 -39.12 12.53 8.68
C ASP A 370 -37.74 13.18 8.42
N GLY A 371 -37.45 13.51 7.17
CA GLY A 371 -36.23 14.17 6.72
C GLY A 371 -35.18 13.20 6.15
N TRP A 372 -35.44 11.92 6.20
CA TRP A 372 -34.60 10.89 5.60
C TRP A 372 -35.26 10.29 4.37
N ARG A 373 -34.46 9.83 3.45
CA ARG A 373 -34.96 9.19 2.21
C ARG A 373 -35.11 7.71 2.42
N GLU A 374 -36.10 7.15 1.74
CA GLU A 374 -36.29 5.71 1.60
C GLU A 374 -35.69 5.19 0.29
N MET A 375 -35.47 3.89 0.25
CA MET A 375 -35.24 3.11 -0.96
C MET A 375 -36.48 3.14 -1.86
N PRO A 376 -36.37 2.93 -3.20
CA PRO A 376 -37.52 2.90 -4.09
C PRO A 376 -38.59 1.83 -3.75
N ASN A 377 -38.24 0.85 -2.93
CA ASN A 377 -39.16 -0.15 -2.38
C ASN A 377 -39.83 0.25 -1.06
N GLY A 378 -39.51 1.44 -0.53
CA GLY A 378 -40.03 1.99 0.71
C GLY A 378 -39.29 1.56 1.98
N ASP A 379 -38.18 0.80 1.85
CA ASP A 379 -37.36 0.44 3.00
C ASP A 379 -36.48 1.64 3.45
N PRO A 380 -36.13 1.77 4.74
CA PRO A 380 -35.23 2.82 5.22
C PRO A 380 -33.87 2.80 4.53
N LEU A 381 -33.40 3.95 4.06
CA LEU A 381 -32.08 4.12 3.45
C LEU A 381 -31.04 4.42 4.54
N GLU A 382 -30.51 3.37 5.14
CA GLU A 382 -29.47 3.44 6.18
C GLU A 382 -28.20 2.75 5.72
N LEU A 383 -27.09 3.49 5.66
CA LEU A 383 -25.81 3.01 5.16
C LEU A 383 -24.70 3.16 6.19
N LYS A 384 -23.60 2.46 5.98
CA LYS A 384 -22.37 2.58 6.77
C LYS A 384 -21.17 2.86 5.87
N ILE A 385 -20.25 3.69 6.36
CA ILE A 385 -18.96 3.91 5.74
C ILE A 385 -17.87 3.52 6.72
N MET A 386 -16.97 2.62 6.33
CA MET A 386 -15.95 2.10 7.23
C MET A 386 -14.53 2.57 6.87
N VAL A 387 -13.72 2.76 7.92
CA VAL A 387 -12.26 2.93 7.88
C VAL A 387 -11.65 2.29 9.12
N PRO A 388 -10.36 1.91 9.11
CA PRO A 388 -9.72 1.35 10.30
C PRO A 388 -9.73 2.32 11.48
N SER A 389 -9.99 1.81 12.68
CA SER A 389 -9.82 2.58 13.91
C SER A 389 -8.37 3.01 14.10
N GLY A 390 -8.15 4.21 14.65
CA GLY A 390 -6.80 4.79 14.83
C GLY A 390 -6.29 5.63 13.65
N TRP A 391 -6.85 5.49 12.45
CA TRP A 391 -6.60 6.36 11.30
C TRP A 391 -7.41 7.65 11.45
N THR A 392 -6.91 8.53 12.30
CA THR A 392 -7.69 9.66 12.85
C THR A 392 -8.12 10.68 11.79
N ASP A 393 -7.34 10.86 10.75
CA ASP A 393 -7.65 11.66 9.57
C ASP A 393 -8.81 11.04 8.77
N TRP A 394 -8.72 9.78 8.41
CA TRP A 394 -9.78 9.08 7.67
C TRP A 394 -11.06 8.95 8.49
N MET A 395 -10.96 8.69 9.81
CA MET A 395 -12.12 8.73 10.71
C MET A 395 -12.80 10.10 10.72
N SER A 396 -12.03 11.18 10.61
CA SER A 396 -12.57 12.55 10.55
C SER A 396 -13.16 12.86 9.18
N ALA A 397 -12.56 12.37 8.10
CA ALA A 397 -13.11 12.46 6.74
C ALA A 397 -14.46 11.73 6.63
N VAL A 398 -14.57 10.52 7.19
CA VAL A 398 -15.84 9.77 7.26
C VAL A 398 -16.93 10.57 7.96
N ARG A 399 -16.61 11.21 9.11
CA ARG A 399 -17.60 12.07 9.80
C ARG A 399 -18.03 13.27 8.97
N SER A 400 -17.11 13.85 8.17
CA SER A 400 -17.45 14.93 7.23
C SER A 400 -18.38 14.44 6.14
N ILE A 401 -18.09 13.28 5.54
CA ILE A 401 -18.95 12.65 4.51
C ILE A 401 -20.34 12.34 5.08
N SER A 402 -20.41 11.81 6.31
CA SER A 402 -21.71 11.55 6.97
C SER A 402 -22.52 12.83 7.17
N ALA A 403 -21.87 13.94 7.53
CA ALA A 403 -22.55 15.23 7.66
C ALA A 403 -23.02 15.79 6.32
N ASP A 404 -22.22 15.65 5.24
CA ASP A 404 -22.62 16.03 3.89
C ASP A 404 -23.85 15.21 3.42
N ALA A 405 -23.92 13.92 3.78
CA ALA A 405 -25.04 13.04 3.47
C ALA A 405 -26.34 13.44 4.18
N GLU A 406 -26.27 13.90 5.45
CA GLU A 406 -27.42 14.43 6.20
C GLU A 406 -28.06 15.62 5.47
N GLU A 407 -27.25 16.48 4.83
CA GLU A 407 -27.76 17.63 4.08
C GLU A 407 -28.64 17.24 2.90
N ILE A 408 -28.47 16.04 2.35
CA ILE A 408 -29.25 15.51 1.24
C ILE A 408 -30.29 14.47 1.65
N GLY A 409 -30.44 14.22 2.95
CA GLY A 409 -31.43 13.31 3.52
C GLY A 409 -31.02 11.84 3.48
N ILE A 410 -29.72 11.53 3.50
CA ILE A 410 -29.21 10.15 3.58
C ILE A 410 -28.54 9.92 4.90
N LYS A 411 -28.91 8.83 5.59
CA LYS A 411 -28.33 8.43 6.85
C LYS A 411 -27.11 7.54 6.64
N ILE A 412 -25.89 8.12 6.74
CA ILE A 412 -24.63 7.37 6.69
C ILE A 412 -23.98 7.33 8.07
N THR A 413 -23.84 6.15 8.64
CA THR A 413 -23.25 5.94 9.97
C THR A 413 -21.75 5.60 9.84
N PRO A 414 -20.84 6.36 10.50
CA PRO A 414 -19.44 6.01 10.62
C PRO A 414 -19.23 4.65 11.29
N ASP A 415 -18.37 3.80 10.74
CA ASP A 415 -17.99 2.49 11.28
C ASP A 415 -16.46 2.37 11.34
N PHE A 416 -15.90 2.12 12.53
CA PHE A 416 -14.47 2.13 12.79
C PHE A 416 -13.99 0.80 13.38
N PRO A 417 -13.99 -0.30 12.61
CA PRO A 417 -13.45 -1.58 13.05
C PRO A 417 -11.93 -1.49 13.30
N ASP A 418 -11.37 -2.43 14.06
CA ASP A 418 -9.93 -2.64 14.06
C ASP A 418 -9.43 -3.10 12.67
N SER A 419 -8.12 -3.00 12.43
CA SER A 419 -7.55 -3.28 11.11
C SER A 419 -7.86 -4.70 10.63
N SER A 420 -7.79 -5.70 11.50
CA SER A 420 -8.06 -7.10 11.12
C SER A 420 -9.51 -7.31 10.71
N LEU A 421 -10.45 -6.71 11.45
CA LEU A 421 -11.88 -6.78 11.12
C LEU A 421 -12.19 -5.96 9.86
N PHE A 422 -11.52 -4.82 9.66
CA PHE A 422 -11.64 -4.02 8.44
C PHE A 422 -11.23 -4.85 7.21
N ASP A 423 -10.06 -5.47 7.24
CA ASP A 423 -9.56 -6.30 6.15
C ASP A 423 -10.47 -7.51 5.89
N ASN A 424 -10.90 -8.20 6.94
CA ASN A 424 -11.84 -9.32 6.79
C ASN A 424 -13.14 -8.91 6.11
N ARG A 425 -13.72 -7.77 6.49
CA ARG A 425 -14.95 -7.26 5.87
C ARG A 425 -14.72 -6.83 4.42
N ARG A 426 -13.59 -6.17 4.14
CA ARG A 426 -13.20 -5.75 2.80
C ARG A 426 -13.07 -6.95 1.87
N PHE A 427 -12.29 -7.95 2.26
CA PHE A 427 -12.06 -9.15 1.46
C PHE A 427 -13.34 -9.95 1.20
N ASN A 428 -14.25 -10.00 2.16
CA ASN A 428 -15.52 -10.72 2.04
C ASN A 428 -16.67 -9.85 1.51
N LYS A 429 -16.41 -8.64 1.01
CA LYS A 429 -17.43 -7.69 0.51
C LYS A 429 -18.54 -7.40 1.53
N ASN A 430 -18.20 -7.43 2.84
CA ASN A 430 -19.18 -7.22 3.92
C ASN A 430 -19.15 -5.76 4.41
N PHE A 431 -19.43 -4.85 3.53
CA PHE A 431 -19.55 -3.41 3.79
C PHE A 431 -20.52 -2.77 2.79
N ASP A 432 -21.01 -1.58 3.08
CA ASP A 432 -21.77 -0.75 2.15
C ASP A 432 -20.81 0.17 1.41
N MET A 433 -20.06 0.98 2.15
CA MET A 433 -19.02 1.87 1.65
C MET A 433 -17.77 1.81 2.54
N MET A 434 -16.62 2.12 1.96
CA MET A 434 -15.37 2.30 2.70
C MET A 434 -14.49 3.36 2.04
N ILE A 435 -13.62 4.01 2.81
CA ILE A 435 -12.49 4.73 2.23
C ILE A 435 -11.32 3.76 2.14
N GLY A 436 -10.68 3.71 0.99
CA GLY A 436 -9.51 2.89 0.73
C GLY A 436 -8.60 3.54 -0.29
N VAL A 437 -7.41 3.00 -0.44
CA VAL A 437 -6.50 3.26 -1.55
C VAL A 437 -6.24 1.94 -2.22
N PHE A 438 -6.20 1.92 -3.53
CA PHE A 438 -5.49 0.85 -4.21
C PHE A 438 -4.00 1.13 -4.03
N GLN A 439 -3.22 0.11 -3.69
CA GLN A 439 -1.78 0.26 -3.44
C GLN A 439 -1.01 0.45 -4.75
N THR A 440 -1.40 1.40 -5.54
CA THR A 440 -0.52 1.81 -6.60
C THR A 440 0.48 2.77 -6.04
N THR A 441 1.67 2.36 -6.05
CA THR A 441 2.81 3.23 -6.14
C THR A 441 2.65 4.10 -7.39
N LEU A 442 3.25 5.26 -7.33
CA LEU A 442 3.45 6.08 -8.53
C LEU A 442 4.12 5.18 -9.58
N SER A 443 3.37 4.70 -10.54
CA SER A 443 3.87 4.02 -11.74
C SER A 443 3.89 5.01 -12.90
N SER A 444 4.64 4.71 -13.93
CA SER A 444 4.77 5.58 -15.12
C SER A 444 3.45 5.76 -15.89
N THR A 445 2.47 4.90 -15.65
CA THR A 445 1.16 4.95 -16.30
C THR A 445 0.02 4.73 -15.30
N PRO A 446 -1.22 5.18 -15.59
CA PRO A 446 -2.37 4.96 -14.71
C PRO A 446 -2.98 3.56 -14.81
N PHE A 447 -2.34 2.60 -15.49
CA PHE A 447 -2.85 1.24 -15.68
C PHE A 447 -3.24 0.58 -14.37
N ASP A 448 -2.32 0.53 -13.40
CA ASP A 448 -2.56 -0.13 -12.11
C ASP A 448 -3.70 0.51 -11.33
N TYR A 449 -3.83 1.84 -11.41
CA TYR A 449 -4.94 2.57 -10.79
C TYR A 449 -6.29 2.14 -11.37
N TRP A 450 -6.41 2.12 -12.70
CA TRP A 450 -7.65 1.68 -13.34
C TRP A 450 -7.93 0.20 -13.14
N ASN A 451 -6.90 -0.62 -13.23
CA ASN A 451 -6.99 -2.05 -12.93
C ASN A 451 -7.46 -2.28 -11.48
N GLY A 452 -6.88 -1.55 -10.53
CA GLY A 452 -7.28 -1.61 -9.14
C GLY A 452 -8.69 -1.12 -8.81
N VAL A 453 -9.30 -0.30 -9.68
CA VAL A 453 -10.66 0.22 -9.50
C VAL A 453 -11.70 -0.63 -10.23
N ALA A 454 -11.37 -1.18 -11.42
CA ALA A 454 -12.35 -1.71 -12.34
C ALA A 454 -11.99 -3.07 -12.98
N ASN A 455 -11.05 -3.82 -12.43
CA ASN A 455 -10.72 -5.14 -12.94
C ASN A 455 -11.87 -6.13 -12.73
N SER A 456 -12.60 -6.39 -13.79
CA SER A 456 -13.74 -7.32 -13.80
C SER A 456 -13.34 -8.80 -13.70
N SER A 457 -12.05 -9.15 -13.86
CA SER A 457 -11.59 -10.53 -13.69
C SER A 457 -11.49 -10.93 -12.21
N ILE A 458 -11.48 -9.96 -11.29
CA ILE A 458 -11.39 -10.18 -9.85
C ILE A 458 -12.80 -10.46 -9.30
N HIS A 459 -13.34 -11.64 -9.60
CA HIS A 459 -14.67 -12.09 -9.18
C HIS A 459 -14.59 -13.36 -8.35
N GLY A 460 -14.14 -13.31 -7.15
CA GLY A 460 -14.21 -14.45 -6.25
C GLY A 460 -15.26 -14.25 -5.14
N GLU A 461 -15.42 -15.22 -4.28
CA GLU A 461 -16.09 -15.02 -2.99
C GLU A 461 -15.37 -13.96 -2.19
N GLN A 462 -14.03 -13.90 -2.30
CA GLN A 462 -13.17 -12.90 -1.67
C GLN A 462 -12.43 -12.06 -2.70
N ILE A 463 -12.32 -10.76 -2.44
CA ILE A 463 -11.51 -9.83 -3.23
C ILE A 463 -10.27 -9.45 -2.41
N THR A 464 -9.13 -9.96 -2.81
CA THR A 464 -7.85 -9.74 -2.09
C THR A 464 -6.97 -8.67 -2.73
N ASN A 465 -7.18 -8.37 -4.02
CA ASN A 465 -6.32 -7.46 -4.77
C ASN A 465 -7.12 -6.55 -5.72
N GLY A 466 -7.36 -5.31 -5.30
CA GLY A 466 -8.07 -4.31 -6.10
C GLY A 466 -9.58 -4.54 -6.25
N ASN A 467 -10.23 -3.69 -7.03
CA ASN A 467 -11.68 -3.69 -7.29
C ASN A 467 -12.54 -3.96 -6.04
N TRP A 468 -12.22 -3.28 -4.95
CA TRP A 468 -12.84 -3.50 -3.65
C TRP A 468 -14.36 -3.28 -3.67
N GLY A 469 -14.85 -2.45 -4.59
CA GLY A 469 -16.27 -2.21 -4.82
C GLY A 469 -16.99 -3.33 -5.56
N ALA A 470 -16.27 -4.35 -6.01
CA ALA A 470 -16.78 -5.46 -6.84
C ALA A 470 -17.54 -4.97 -8.09
N TYR A 471 -17.08 -3.85 -8.67
CA TYR A 471 -17.65 -3.30 -9.90
C TYR A 471 -17.38 -4.23 -11.08
N ASP A 472 -18.41 -4.50 -11.89
CA ASP A 472 -18.35 -5.41 -13.01
C ASP A 472 -18.72 -4.69 -14.33
N ASN A 473 -17.70 -4.43 -15.15
CA ASN A 473 -17.87 -3.92 -16.51
C ASN A 473 -16.78 -4.53 -17.41
N PRO A 474 -17.04 -5.70 -18.02
CA PRO A 474 -16.07 -6.39 -18.87
C PRO A 474 -15.61 -5.56 -20.10
N GLU A 475 -16.45 -4.68 -20.63
CA GLU A 475 -16.08 -3.82 -21.78
C GLU A 475 -15.06 -2.74 -21.34
N LEU A 476 -15.24 -2.17 -20.15
CA LEU A 476 -14.25 -1.25 -19.61
C LEU A 476 -12.95 -2.00 -19.29
N PHE A 477 -13.03 -3.16 -18.64
CA PHE A 477 -11.86 -3.95 -18.31
C PHE A 477 -11.05 -4.31 -19.56
N LYS A 478 -11.73 -4.67 -20.66
CA LYS A 478 -11.08 -4.93 -21.95
C LYS A 478 -10.28 -3.72 -22.46
N LYS A 479 -10.79 -2.50 -22.26
CA LYS A 479 -10.07 -1.27 -22.65
C LYS A 479 -8.84 -1.04 -21.77
N ILE A 480 -8.96 -1.30 -20.47
CA ILE A 480 -7.83 -1.21 -19.52
C ILE A 480 -6.75 -2.22 -19.93
N ASP A 481 -7.15 -3.43 -20.27
CA ASP A 481 -6.24 -4.47 -20.74
C ASP A 481 -5.57 -4.11 -22.07
N GLN A 482 -6.32 -3.56 -23.02
CA GLN A 482 -5.76 -3.03 -24.27
C GLN A 482 -4.73 -1.90 -24.04
N PHE A 483 -4.99 -1.00 -23.08
CA PHE A 483 -4.05 0.06 -22.73
C PHE A 483 -2.69 -0.51 -22.27
N ASN A 484 -2.71 -1.62 -21.56
CA ASN A 484 -1.51 -2.33 -21.11
C ASN A 484 -0.62 -2.80 -22.28
N MET A 485 -1.22 -3.09 -23.44
CA MET A 485 -0.55 -3.66 -24.63
C MET A 485 -0.03 -2.61 -25.61
N ILE A 486 -0.36 -1.34 -25.46
CA ILE A 486 -0.02 -0.27 -26.40
C ILE A 486 1.36 0.32 -26.08
N LYS A 487 2.21 0.57 -27.09
CA LYS A 487 3.45 1.32 -27.00
C LYS A 487 3.33 2.79 -27.41
N ASP A 488 2.41 3.05 -28.36
CA ASP A 488 2.21 4.38 -28.92
C ASP A 488 1.49 5.29 -27.93
N GLU A 489 2.10 6.42 -27.57
CA GLU A 489 1.57 7.31 -26.55
C GLU A 489 0.30 8.07 -26.98
N GLU A 490 0.12 8.36 -28.28
CA GLU A 490 -1.10 9.01 -28.80
C GLU A 490 -2.28 8.03 -28.72
N GLU A 491 -2.09 6.77 -29.10
CA GLU A 491 -3.08 5.71 -28.97
C GLU A 491 -3.44 5.42 -27.51
N LYS A 492 -2.44 5.44 -26.59
CA LYS A 492 -2.69 5.33 -25.15
C LYS A 492 -3.55 6.47 -24.62
N GLN A 493 -3.29 7.71 -25.05
CA GLN A 493 -4.05 8.88 -24.60
C GLN A 493 -5.51 8.82 -25.09
N GLU A 494 -5.76 8.39 -26.33
CA GLU A 494 -7.12 8.21 -26.85
C GLU A 494 -7.89 7.17 -26.03
N LEU A 495 -7.26 6.03 -25.75
CA LEU A 495 -7.88 4.97 -24.95
C LEU A 495 -8.06 5.39 -23.48
N ALA A 496 -7.12 6.17 -22.92
CA ALA A 496 -7.23 6.75 -21.58
C ALA A 496 -8.47 7.65 -21.45
N SER A 497 -8.79 8.46 -22.47
CA SER A 497 -10.00 9.29 -22.51
C SER A 497 -11.27 8.45 -22.44
N GLU A 498 -11.33 7.35 -23.19
CA GLU A 498 -12.49 6.44 -23.18
C GLU A 498 -12.66 5.74 -21.82
N ILE A 499 -11.56 5.33 -21.19
CA ILE A 499 -11.56 4.72 -19.84
C ILE A 499 -12.08 5.73 -18.82
N GLN A 500 -11.53 6.94 -18.79
CA GLN A 500 -11.94 8.01 -17.88
C GLN A 500 -13.43 8.35 -18.04
N LYS A 501 -13.89 8.50 -19.29
CA LYS A 501 -15.30 8.76 -19.56
C LYS A 501 -16.20 7.68 -18.97
N THR A 502 -15.87 6.42 -19.15
CA THR A 502 -16.68 5.30 -18.63
C THR A 502 -16.68 5.31 -17.10
N LEU A 503 -15.51 5.50 -16.46
CA LEU A 503 -15.40 5.59 -15.00
C LEU A 503 -16.22 6.74 -14.41
N LEU A 504 -16.22 7.91 -15.06
CA LEU A 504 -17.01 9.07 -14.62
C LEU A 504 -18.52 8.89 -14.82
N ILE A 505 -18.94 8.16 -15.85
CA ILE A 505 -20.37 7.84 -16.07
C ILE A 505 -20.85 6.81 -15.05
N ASP A 506 -20.11 5.73 -14.87
CA ASP A 506 -20.52 4.58 -14.05
C ASP A 506 -20.25 4.78 -12.56
N MET A 507 -19.29 5.62 -12.22
CA MET A 507 -18.90 6.00 -10.85
C MET A 507 -18.74 4.80 -9.90
N PRO A 508 -17.84 3.83 -10.20
CA PRO A 508 -17.65 2.66 -9.33
C PRO A 508 -17.06 3.03 -7.96
N SER A 509 -16.31 4.11 -7.91
CA SER A 509 -15.77 4.71 -6.69
C SER A 509 -15.70 6.22 -6.85
N VAL A 510 -15.70 6.96 -5.73
CA VAL A 510 -15.57 8.42 -5.74
C VAL A 510 -14.15 8.81 -5.33
N PRO A 511 -13.35 9.40 -6.23
CA PRO A 511 -12.07 9.98 -5.86
C PRO A 511 -12.25 11.17 -4.92
N LEU A 512 -11.53 11.13 -3.78
CA LEU A 512 -11.71 12.08 -2.68
C LEU A 512 -10.57 13.11 -2.60
N TRP A 513 -9.36 12.66 -2.30
CA TRP A 513 -8.17 13.50 -2.21
C TRP A 513 -6.92 12.72 -2.62
N HIS A 514 -5.89 13.44 -3.05
CA HIS A 514 -4.57 12.85 -3.25
C HIS A 514 -3.90 12.73 -1.89
N ASN A 515 -3.75 11.49 -1.44
CA ASN A 515 -3.24 11.19 -0.10
C ASN A 515 -1.73 11.46 -0.03
N GLY A 516 -1.27 11.98 1.11
CA GLY A 516 0.15 12.29 1.30
C GLY A 516 0.99 11.05 1.60
N LEU A 517 2.20 11.01 1.06
CA LEU A 517 3.27 10.18 1.62
C LEU A 517 3.69 10.82 2.94
N TRP A 518 3.11 10.34 4.02
CA TRP A 518 3.44 10.83 5.34
C TRP A 518 4.88 10.47 5.68
N ALA A 519 5.78 11.43 5.62
CA ALA A 519 7.18 11.26 5.94
C ALA A 519 7.66 12.44 6.78
N GLN A 520 7.81 12.23 8.07
CA GLN A 520 8.35 13.20 9.01
C GLN A 520 9.59 12.61 9.65
N GLN A 521 10.71 13.33 9.51
CA GLN A 521 12.01 12.87 9.97
C GLN A 521 12.53 13.78 11.09
N THR A 522 13.20 13.17 12.08
CA THR A 522 14.01 13.90 13.04
C THR A 522 15.47 13.94 12.57
N THR A 523 16.24 14.90 13.07
CA THR A 523 17.67 15.04 12.75
C THR A 523 18.53 14.79 13.98
N GLN A 524 18.01 14.11 15.00
CA GLN A 524 18.72 13.86 16.23
C GLN A 524 19.81 12.79 16.08
N TYR A 525 19.52 11.71 15.34
CA TYR A 525 20.43 10.59 15.11
C TYR A 525 20.83 10.46 13.64
N TRP A 526 19.96 10.86 12.73
CA TRP A 526 20.15 10.71 11.28
C TRP A 526 19.93 12.03 10.56
N THR A 527 20.75 12.29 9.56
CA THR A 527 20.70 13.48 8.69
C THR A 527 20.74 13.07 7.22
N ASN A 528 20.81 14.04 6.33
CA ASN A 528 20.82 13.83 4.87
C ASN A 528 19.58 13.09 4.34
N TRP A 529 18.40 13.41 4.88
CA TRP A 529 17.14 12.84 4.41
C TRP A 529 16.78 13.31 3.00
N PRO A 530 16.21 12.42 2.13
CA PRO A 530 15.75 12.83 0.81
C PRO A 530 14.62 13.86 0.92
N ASN A 531 14.57 14.77 -0.03
CA ASN A 531 13.61 15.86 -0.07
C ASN A 531 13.42 16.38 -1.51
N GLU A 532 12.57 17.39 -1.72
CA GLU A 532 12.28 17.98 -3.03
C GLU A 532 13.51 18.46 -3.81
N ASN A 533 14.58 18.88 -3.13
CA ASN A 533 15.81 19.39 -3.74
C ASN A 533 16.85 18.29 -4.00
N ASP A 534 16.74 17.16 -3.31
CA ASP A 534 17.61 16.01 -3.46
C ASP A 534 16.80 14.71 -3.33
N PRO A 535 16.05 14.32 -4.38
CA PRO A 535 15.15 13.17 -4.37
C PRO A 535 15.88 11.86 -4.70
N TYR A 536 17.01 11.58 -4.04
CA TYR A 536 17.83 10.38 -4.28
C TYR A 536 17.13 9.09 -3.86
N GLY A 537 16.12 9.16 -3.00
CA GLY A 537 15.30 8.05 -2.51
C GLY A 537 13.96 8.55 -2.01
N VAL A 538 13.13 7.65 -1.51
CA VAL A 538 11.83 7.96 -0.92
C VAL A 538 11.75 7.35 0.48
N PRO A 539 11.55 8.14 1.57
CA PRO A 539 11.59 7.64 2.93
C PRO A 539 10.25 6.99 3.33
N VAL A 540 9.97 5.81 2.78
CA VAL A 540 8.74 5.06 3.00
C VAL A 540 9.02 3.63 3.47
N SER A 541 8.41 3.24 4.61
CA SER A 541 8.52 1.90 5.19
C SER A 541 7.24 1.05 5.05
N TRP A 542 6.24 1.53 4.28
CA TRP A 542 4.97 0.81 4.12
C TRP A 542 5.11 -0.46 3.29
N GLY A 543 4.48 -1.53 3.76
CA GLY A 543 4.38 -2.79 3.04
C GLY A 543 5.72 -3.27 2.51
N ASN A 544 5.79 -3.58 1.24
CA ASN A 544 6.99 -3.98 0.50
C ASN A 544 7.55 -2.86 -0.38
N ALA A 545 7.41 -1.60 0.06
CA ALA A 545 7.82 -0.43 -0.74
C ALA A 545 9.29 -0.03 -0.55
N TYR A 546 10.10 -0.85 0.08
CA TYR A 546 11.52 -0.55 0.30
C TYR A 546 12.30 -0.36 -1.01
N GLN A 547 11.99 -1.14 -2.06
CA GLN A 547 12.58 -1.02 -3.40
C GLN A 547 12.13 0.23 -4.18
N LEU A 548 11.23 1.04 -3.62
CA LEU A 548 10.74 2.28 -4.23
C LEU A 548 11.51 3.51 -3.71
N GLY A 549 12.76 3.33 -3.31
CA GLY A 549 13.66 4.39 -2.87
C GLY A 549 13.95 4.42 -1.37
N MET A 550 13.40 3.51 -0.55
CA MET A 550 13.77 3.44 0.86
C MET A 550 15.15 2.81 1.05
N ILE A 551 15.54 1.82 0.24
CA ILE A 551 16.90 1.26 0.32
C ILE A 551 17.94 2.32 0.00
N GLU A 552 17.72 3.14 -1.03
CA GLU A 552 18.56 4.29 -1.37
C GLU A 552 18.59 5.30 -0.22
N THR A 553 17.47 5.49 0.49
CA THR A 553 17.43 6.32 1.71
C THR A 553 18.34 5.73 2.79
N LEU A 554 18.26 4.41 3.07
CA LEU A 554 19.10 3.75 4.07
C LEU A 554 20.60 3.82 3.74
N ILE A 555 20.96 3.82 2.46
CA ILE A 555 22.36 3.95 2.00
C ILE A 555 22.89 5.37 2.22
N ASN A 556 22.08 6.40 1.97
CA ASN A 556 22.53 7.78 1.87
C ASN A 556 22.29 8.63 3.13
N ILE A 557 21.45 8.21 4.07
CA ILE A 557 21.36 8.92 5.36
C ILE A 557 22.66 8.80 6.13
N GLU A 558 22.99 9.84 6.90
CA GLU A 558 24.23 9.96 7.64
C GLU A 558 23.96 10.06 9.15
N PRO A 559 24.84 9.52 10.02
CA PRO A 559 24.74 9.76 11.44
C PRO A 559 24.82 11.27 11.75
N ALA A 560 23.96 11.75 12.64
CA ALA A 560 24.07 13.10 13.17
C ALA A 560 25.35 13.22 14.01
N LYS A 561 26.08 14.33 13.86
CA LYS A 561 27.34 14.59 14.57
C LYS A 561 27.10 14.96 16.03
#